data_4525e3311cc1e14b54dfb0472a72e795
#
_entry.id   4525e3311cc1e14b54dfb0472a72e795
#
_cell.length_a   1.000
_cell.length_b   1.000
_cell.length_c   1.000
_cell.angle_alpha   90.00
_cell.angle_beta   90.00
_cell.angle_gamma   90.00
#
_symmetry.space_group_name_H-M   'P 1'
#
loop_
_entity.id
_entity.type
_entity.pdbx_description
1 polymer ?
#
loop_
_entity_poly.entity_id
_entity_poly.type
_entity_poly.pdbx_seq_one_letter_code
_entity_poly.pdbx_strand_id
1 'polypeptide(L)'
;MGIYLSKRELEQTEPAEVAAFRSPVPTQMISNGEFNPLPQTQQQRQVEARIKELADTTAKKLGLNRRGFLRTGSGMAAAFLAMNDVYGRFFDVSTAEAAEPAAAAERAQALANQYIVDVQTHFMRDDFKGEFMMGIVNYAAENYNPAMKTGPGGISLDALKFDNYVKYIWLDSDTKVALLSGAPFDDPDGWFLNNDQMKSAHDAVNKVAGSNRMLFHSLVTPKQPGWMEELDRCIADVKPSSWKSYTIGDPLNPKTTKYPWRLDDEAVVYPWYEKAVKAGINTVCVHKGLMPNDYATSIPGGGWKYATVEDLPKAAKDWPQINFVIYHSAIQPFLVPLDAELAEFEKTGYIRWVSDLAKIPQEHGVNNVYGEIGTAFATTCVTSPRFCAAMMGTLIKGLGRDHVVWGTDSVLYGSPQWQIEAFRRLEIPDDLQKKYSFAPLGSADGMVKNAIFGYNSAQLYKLDIRAELHNDGMAKLKTAYLEQGGQRSNAAYGYVARRALA
;
A
#
# COMPACT_ATOMS: atom_id res chain seq x y z
N MET A 1 -39.75 26.58 -7.60
CA MET A 1 -39.63 25.64 -8.70
C MET A 1 -38.18 25.63 -9.13
N GLY A 2 -37.48 24.54 -8.90
CA GLY A 2 -36.08 24.39 -9.37
C GLY A 2 -36.07 24.38 -10.90
N ILE A 3 -35.22 25.21 -11.46
CA ILE A 3 -34.95 25.17 -12.91
C ILE A 3 -34.17 23.86 -13.18
N TYR A 4 -34.90 22.86 -13.63
CA TYR A 4 -34.25 21.65 -14.11
C TYR A 4 -33.70 21.91 -15.51
N LEU A 5 -32.41 21.65 -15.70
CA LEU A 5 -31.82 21.66 -17.02
C LEU A 5 -32.54 20.64 -17.91
N SER A 6 -32.83 21.02 -19.15
CA SER A 6 -33.36 20.10 -20.15
C SER A 6 -32.33 19.03 -20.46
N LYS A 7 -32.77 17.90 -21.01
CA LYS A 7 -31.88 16.80 -21.42
C LYS A 7 -30.77 17.29 -22.37
N ARG A 8 -31.08 18.26 -23.22
CA ARG A 8 -30.14 18.89 -24.16
C ARG A 8 -29.12 19.79 -23.46
N GLU A 9 -29.50 20.46 -22.38
CA GLU A 9 -28.60 21.26 -21.57
C GLU A 9 -27.73 20.38 -20.70
N LEU A 10 -28.24 19.26 -20.18
CA LEU A 10 -27.47 18.21 -19.52
C LEU A 10 -26.42 17.60 -20.45
N GLU A 11 -26.78 17.29 -21.71
CA GLU A 11 -25.86 16.77 -22.72
C GLU A 11 -24.77 17.79 -23.10
N GLN A 12 -25.00 19.07 -22.94
CA GLN A 12 -24.00 20.14 -23.14
C GLN A 12 -23.10 20.35 -21.93
N THR A 13 -23.57 20.06 -20.71
CA THR A 13 -22.77 20.15 -19.48
C THR A 13 -22.00 18.87 -19.18
N GLU A 14 -22.47 17.71 -19.60
CA GLU A 14 -21.84 16.40 -19.40
C GLU A 14 -20.43 16.22 -19.99
N PRO A 15 -20.04 16.79 -21.14
CA PRO A 15 -18.69 16.56 -21.67
C PRO A 15 -17.56 17.07 -20.76
N ALA A 16 -17.82 18.03 -19.91
CA ALA A 16 -16.83 18.54 -18.95
C ALA A 16 -16.73 17.69 -17.67
N GLU A 17 -17.77 16.93 -17.33
CA GLU A 17 -17.82 16.07 -16.14
C GLU A 17 -17.56 14.58 -16.44
N VAL A 18 -17.73 14.15 -17.69
CA VAL A 18 -17.44 12.78 -18.16
C VAL A 18 -15.93 12.50 -18.23
N ALA A 19 -15.07 13.51 -18.22
CA ALA A 19 -13.67 13.31 -17.89
C ALA A 19 -13.62 12.87 -16.41
N ALA A 20 -13.25 11.61 -16.16
CA ALA A 20 -13.21 10.99 -14.86
C ALA A 20 -12.72 11.97 -13.79
N PHE A 21 -13.52 12.20 -12.76
CA PHE A 21 -13.16 13.06 -11.64
C PHE A 21 -11.88 12.53 -11.02
N ARG A 22 -10.86 13.35 -10.99
CA ARG A 22 -9.54 13.02 -10.41
C ARG A 22 -9.40 13.70 -9.08
N SER A 23 -9.78 12.97 -8.05
CA SER A 23 -9.51 13.36 -6.67
C SER A 23 -8.02 13.19 -6.34
N PRO A 24 -7.46 14.00 -5.43
CA PRO A 24 -6.11 13.77 -4.90
C PRO A 24 -5.98 12.49 -4.07
N VAL A 25 -7.09 11.99 -3.54
CA VAL A 25 -7.18 10.70 -2.83
C VAL A 25 -8.28 9.85 -3.46
N PRO A 26 -8.22 8.52 -3.41
CA PRO A 26 -9.32 7.68 -3.86
C PRO A 26 -10.62 7.99 -3.10
N THR A 27 -11.73 8.10 -3.81
CA THR A 27 -13.07 8.27 -3.23
C THR A 27 -13.87 6.97 -3.22
N GLN A 28 -13.21 5.87 -3.50
CA GLN A 28 -13.74 4.51 -3.42
C GLN A 28 -12.59 3.54 -3.18
N MET A 29 -12.90 2.31 -2.79
CA MET A 29 -11.88 1.26 -2.73
C MET A 29 -11.32 1.02 -4.13
N ILE A 30 -10.01 1.01 -4.27
CA ILE A 30 -9.31 0.72 -5.53
C ILE A 30 -8.67 -0.66 -5.46
N SER A 31 -8.57 -1.33 -6.60
CA SER A 31 -7.99 -2.67 -6.68
C SER A 31 -6.48 -2.61 -6.84
N ASN A 32 -5.79 -3.57 -6.21
CA ASN A 32 -4.40 -3.90 -6.50
C ASN A 32 -4.25 -4.97 -7.60
N GLY A 33 -5.36 -5.40 -8.22
CA GLY A 33 -5.38 -6.44 -9.24
C GLY A 33 -5.68 -7.85 -8.76
N GLU A 34 -5.85 -8.03 -7.45
CA GLU A 34 -6.23 -9.32 -6.86
C GLU A 34 -7.75 -9.45 -6.67
N PHE A 35 -8.49 -8.36 -6.88
CA PHE A 35 -9.92 -8.32 -6.60
C PHE A 35 -10.73 -7.32 -7.44
N ASN A 36 -12.02 -7.53 -7.52
CA ASN A 36 -12.96 -6.56 -8.04
C ASN A 36 -13.20 -5.46 -7.01
N PRO A 37 -12.98 -4.16 -7.35
CA PRO A 37 -13.25 -3.06 -6.44
C PRO A 37 -14.73 -3.03 -6.06
N LEU A 38 -15.02 -2.71 -4.79
CA LEU A 38 -16.39 -2.54 -4.34
C LEU A 38 -17.02 -1.28 -4.95
N PRO A 39 -18.33 -1.30 -5.23
CA PRO A 39 -19.05 -0.09 -5.62
C PRO A 39 -18.92 1.01 -4.57
N GLN A 40 -18.87 2.26 -5.03
CA GLN A 40 -18.78 3.43 -4.16
C GLN A 40 -19.99 3.49 -3.20
N THR A 41 -19.73 3.59 -1.91
CA THR A 41 -20.76 3.73 -0.89
C THR A 41 -21.40 5.13 -0.93
N GLN A 42 -22.51 5.31 -0.20
CA GLN A 42 -23.14 6.63 -0.08
C GLN A 42 -22.20 7.66 0.58
N GLN A 43 -21.49 7.28 1.64
CA GLN A 43 -20.52 8.17 2.30
C GLN A 43 -19.36 8.54 1.35
N GLN A 44 -18.84 7.60 0.59
CA GLN A 44 -17.80 7.87 -0.41
C GLN A 44 -18.28 8.85 -1.49
N ARG A 45 -19.53 8.73 -1.95
CA ARG A 45 -20.13 9.71 -2.87
C ARG A 45 -20.28 11.10 -2.22
N GLN A 46 -20.60 11.15 -0.92
CA GLN A 46 -20.64 12.42 -0.17
C GLN A 46 -19.26 13.05 -0.06
N VAL A 47 -18.22 12.27 0.23
CA VAL A 47 -16.82 12.74 0.23
C VAL A 47 -16.46 13.31 -1.14
N GLU A 48 -16.76 12.60 -2.22
CA GLU A 48 -16.48 13.08 -3.58
C GLU A 48 -17.20 14.38 -3.89
N ALA A 49 -18.49 14.48 -3.57
CA ALA A 49 -19.27 15.70 -3.76
C ALA A 49 -18.67 16.86 -2.95
N ARG A 50 -18.26 16.62 -1.71
CA ARG A 50 -17.64 17.62 -0.85
C ARG A 50 -16.28 18.09 -1.36
N ILE A 51 -15.45 17.18 -1.89
CA ILE A 51 -14.18 17.53 -2.55
C ILE A 51 -14.45 18.47 -3.73
N LYS A 52 -15.45 18.16 -4.57
CA LYS A 52 -15.83 18.99 -5.72
C LYS A 52 -16.24 20.39 -5.28
N GLU A 53 -17.08 20.51 -4.26
CA GLU A 53 -17.55 21.78 -3.71
C GLU A 53 -16.40 22.65 -3.17
N LEU A 54 -15.53 22.07 -2.33
CA LEU A 54 -14.36 22.76 -1.79
C LEU A 54 -13.40 23.20 -2.91
N ALA A 55 -13.17 22.31 -3.87
CA ALA A 55 -12.30 22.61 -5.00
C ALA A 55 -12.85 23.71 -5.90
N ASP A 56 -14.14 23.74 -6.22
CA ASP A 56 -14.76 24.78 -7.03
C ASP A 56 -14.69 26.14 -6.34
N THR A 57 -14.97 26.18 -5.04
CA THR A 57 -14.92 27.40 -4.25
C THR A 57 -13.52 27.98 -4.16
N THR A 58 -12.53 27.12 -3.87
CA THR A 58 -11.14 27.58 -3.67
C THR A 58 -10.44 27.85 -5.00
N ALA A 59 -10.61 26.99 -6.01
CA ALA A 59 -10.04 27.21 -7.33
C ALA A 59 -10.45 28.56 -7.92
N LYS A 60 -11.74 28.91 -7.80
CA LYS A 60 -12.26 30.21 -8.28
C LYS A 60 -11.57 31.39 -7.59
N LYS A 61 -11.34 31.31 -6.28
CA LYS A 61 -10.64 32.37 -5.51
C LYS A 61 -9.18 32.50 -5.93
N LEU A 62 -8.54 31.39 -6.32
CA LEU A 62 -7.13 31.34 -6.72
C LEU A 62 -6.90 31.57 -8.22
N GLY A 63 -7.95 31.82 -9.01
CA GLY A 63 -7.85 31.94 -10.47
C GLY A 63 -7.47 30.63 -11.18
N LEU A 64 -7.70 29.49 -10.56
CA LEU A 64 -7.44 28.16 -11.11
C LEU A 64 -8.73 27.49 -11.59
N ASN A 65 -8.62 26.53 -12.48
CA ASN A 65 -9.70 25.57 -12.68
C ASN A 65 -9.64 24.45 -11.61
N ARG A 66 -10.76 23.78 -11.39
CA ARG A 66 -10.89 22.69 -10.39
C ARG A 66 -9.80 21.63 -10.53
N ARG A 67 -9.51 21.18 -11.76
CA ARG A 67 -8.48 20.17 -12.03
C ARG A 67 -7.08 20.65 -11.64
N GLY A 68 -6.74 21.90 -11.96
CA GLY A 68 -5.48 22.52 -11.56
C GLY A 68 -5.34 22.62 -10.04
N PHE A 69 -6.40 23.05 -9.36
CA PHE A 69 -6.42 23.10 -7.90
C PHE A 69 -6.22 21.73 -7.24
N LEU A 70 -6.93 20.71 -7.68
CA LEU A 70 -6.82 19.36 -7.11
C LEU A 70 -5.45 18.70 -7.28
N ARG A 71 -4.61 19.23 -8.17
CA ARG A 71 -3.20 18.80 -8.31
C ARG A 71 -2.25 19.46 -7.32
N THR A 72 -2.71 20.44 -6.55
CA THR A 72 -1.89 21.18 -5.57
C THR A 72 -1.91 20.52 -4.19
N GLY A 73 -1.00 20.96 -3.32
CA GLY A 73 -1.00 20.58 -1.90
C GLY A 73 -2.29 21.01 -1.19
N SER A 74 -2.83 22.20 -1.53
CA SER A 74 -4.14 22.66 -1.02
C SER A 74 -5.28 21.77 -1.50
N GLY A 75 -5.23 21.25 -2.72
CA GLY A 75 -6.19 20.27 -3.22
C GLY A 75 -6.16 18.96 -2.44
N MET A 76 -4.95 18.48 -2.07
CA MET A 76 -4.79 17.34 -1.18
C MET A 76 -5.38 17.61 0.21
N ALA A 77 -5.09 18.76 0.80
CA ALA A 77 -5.65 19.17 2.09
C ALA A 77 -7.18 19.28 2.04
N ALA A 78 -7.74 19.84 0.98
CA ALA A 78 -9.19 19.94 0.76
C ALA A 78 -9.87 18.56 0.69
N ALA A 79 -9.20 17.56 0.12
CA ALA A 79 -9.72 16.19 0.11
C ALA A 79 -9.82 15.59 1.52
N PHE A 80 -8.79 15.74 2.35
CA PHE A 80 -8.84 15.28 3.74
C PHE A 80 -9.81 16.07 4.61
N LEU A 81 -9.98 17.36 4.34
CA LEU A 81 -11.01 18.17 4.98
C LEU A 81 -12.42 17.64 4.63
N ALA A 82 -12.67 17.34 3.36
CA ALA A 82 -13.92 16.72 2.92
C ALA A 82 -14.16 15.35 3.58
N MET A 83 -13.12 14.55 3.77
CA MET A 83 -13.23 13.28 4.49
C MET A 83 -13.61 13.52 5.96
N ASN A 84 -13.00 14.50 6.62
CA ASN A 84 -13.35 14.87 7.99
C ASN A 84 -14.81 15.37 8.11
N ASP A 85 -15.31 16.12 7.13
CA ASP A 85 -16.69 16.61 7.11
C ASP A 85 -17.72 15.47 7.03
N VAL A 86 -17.36 14.33 6.41
CA VAL A 86 -18.27 13.19 6.19
C VAL A 86 -18.08 12.09 7.23
N TYR A 87 -16.83 11.69 7.51
CA TYR A 87 -16.56 10.57 8.40
C TYR A 87 -16.37 10.97 9.87
N GLY A 88 -16.14 12.26 10.14
CA GLY A 88 -15.66 12.76 11.42
C GLY A 88 -14.15 13.05 11.40
N ARG A 89 -13.64 13.65 12.46
CA ARG A 89 -12.25 14.10 12.52
C ARG A 89 -11.28 12.93 12.72
N PHE A 90 -10.69 12.49 11.62
CA PHE A 90 -9.67 11.43 11.58
C PHE A 90 -8.35 11.93 11.02
N PHE A 91 -8.32 13.09 10.38
CA PHE A 91 -7.12 13.61 9.71
C PHE A 91 -6.78 15.00 10.24
N ASP A 92 -5.51 15.19 10.61
CA ASP A 92 -4.97 16.51 10.94
C ASP A 92 -4.83 17.35 9.67
N VAL A 93 -5.76 18.26 9.49
CA VAL A 93 -5.82 19.19 8.36
C VAL A 93 -6.49 20.48 8.79
N SER A 94 -5.89 21.62 8.41
CA SER A 94 -6.47 22.95 8.66
C SER A 94 -7.22 23.49 7.44
N THR A 95 -8.19 24.35 7.71
CA THR A 95 -8.89 25.10 6.64
C THR A 95 -7.95 26.04 5.89
N ALA A 96 -6.94 26.59 6.58
CA ALA A 96 -5.89 27.41 5.95
C ALA A 96 -5.08 26.62 4.92
N GLU A 97 -4.64 25.40 5.27
CA GLU A 97 -3.92 24.54 4.33
C GLU A 97 -4.74 24.20 3.07
N ALA A 98 -6.05 23.96 3.25
CA ALA A 98 -6.95 23.68 2.13
C ALA A 98 -7.26 24.92 1.26
N ALA A 99 -7.16 26.14 1.81
CA ALA A 99 -7.54 27.37 1.12
C ALA A 99 -6.34 28.20 0.61
N GLU A 100 -5.17 28.07 1.22
CA GLU A 100 -4.00 28.92 1.00
C GLU A 100 -2.79 28.09 0.50
N PRO A 101 -2.36 28.28 -0.75
CA PRO A 101 -1.21 27.53 -1.30
C PRO A 101 0.07 27.69 -0.49
N ALA A 102 0.29 28.84 0.16
CA ALA A 102 1.46 29.10 1.00
C ALA A 102 1.48 28.16 2.23
N ALA A 103 0.37 27.97 2.93
CA ALA A 103 0.28 27.07 4.08
C ALA A 103 0.51 25.60 3.68
N ALA A 104 -0.04 25.19 2.53
CA ALA A 104 0.21 23.84 1.99
C ALA A 104 1.68 23.64 1.57
N ALA A 105 2.31 24.67 1.02
CA ALA A 105 3.72 24.63 0.64
C ALA A 105 4.65 24.57 1.87
N GLU A 106 4.36 25.34 2.91
CA GLU A 106 5.09 25.30 4.18
C GLU A 106 5.06 23.92 4.82
N ARG A 107 3.89 23.28 4.90
CA ARG A 107 3.76 21.89 5.37
C ARG A 107 4.56 20.91 4.51
N ALA A 108 4.47 21.03 3.19
CA ALA A 108 5.21 20.17 2.28
C ALA A 108 6.72 20.33 2.46
N GLN A 109 7.20 21.55 2.67
CA GLN A 109 8.62 21.84 2.91
C GLN A 109 9.08 21.28 4.28
N ALA A 110 8.29 21.44 5.33
CA ALA A 110 8.60 20.91 6.66
C ALA A 110 8.77 19.38 6.65
N LEU A 111 8.02 18.67 5.79
CA LEU A 111 8.03 17.21 5.69
C LEU A 111 8.90 16.66 4.55
N ALA A 112 9.56 17.52 3.76
CA ALA A 112 10.31 17.13 2.57
C ALA A 112 11.46 16.15 2.87
N ASN A 113 12.07 16.27 4.05
CA ASN A 113 13.20 15.45 4.46
C ASN A 113 12.81 14.24 5.32
N GLN A 114 11.51 13.98 5.53
CA GLN A 114 11.06 12.81 6.25
C GLN A 114 11.60 11.54 5.60
N TYR A 115 12.23 10.67 6.39
CA TYR A 115 12.86 9.45 5.90
C TYR A 115 11.80 8.36 5.74
N ILE A 116 11.39 8.11 4.51
CA ILE A 116 10.32 7.16 4.16
C ILE A 116 10.93 5.98 3.41
N VAL A 117 10.78 4.78 3.96
CA VAL A 117 11.17 3.50 3.36
C VAL A 117 9.91 2.70 3.09
N ASP A 118 9.59 2.49 1.84
CA ASP A 118 8.44 1.69 1.41
C ASP A 118 8.89 0.24 1.20
N VAL A 119 8.50 -0.65 2.11
CA VAL A 119 8.98 -2.04 2.09
C VAL A 119 8.13 -2.98 1.23
N GLN A 120 7.12 -2.45 0.54
CA GLN A 120 6.31 -3.24 -0.38
C GLN A 120 5.96 -2.45 -1.63
N THR A 121 6.76 -2.65 -2.67
CA THR A 121 6.54 -2.04 -3.98
C THR A 121 6.69 -3.07 -5.09
N HIS A 122 5.97 -2.87 -6.19
CA HIS A 122 5.89 -3.80 -7.29
C HIS A 122 5.90 -3.08 -8.64
N PHE A 123 6.48 -3.72 -9.63
CA PHE A 123 6.18 -3.47 -11.04
C PHE A 123 6.15 -4.82 -11.78
N MET A 124 5.71 -4.80 -13.03
CA MET A 124 5.56 -6.03 -13.81
C MET A 124 6.51 -6.04 -15.00
N ARG A 125 7.12 -7.19 -15.25
CA ARG A 125 7.99 -7.42 -16.43
C ARG A 125 7.26 -7.07 -17.72
N ASP A 126 8.01 -6.75 -18.78
CA ASP A 126 7.43 -6.24 -20.03
C ASP A 126 6.51 -7.24 -20.74
N ASP A 127 6.85 -8.52 -20.67
CA ASP A 127 6.10 -9.63 -21.26
C ASP A 127 4.98 -10.19 -20.36
N PHE A 128 4.74 -9.59 -19.18
CA PHE A 128 3.65 -9.99 -18.29
C PHE A 128 2.30 -9.76 -18.96
N LYS A 129 1.52 -10.81 -19.13
CA LYS A 129 0.23 -10.77 -19.82
C LYS A 129 -0.89 -10.21 -18.96
N GLY A 130 -0.88 -10.52 -17.68
CA GLY A 130 -1.83 -9.99 -16.70
C GLY A 130 -3.30 -10.26 -17.02
N GLU A 131 -3.62 -11.40 -17.63
CA GLU A 131 -4.98 -11.72 -18.10
C GLU A 131 -6.01 -11.65 -16.97
N PHE A 132 -5.65 -12.15 -15.79
CA PHE A 132 -6.52 -12.08 -14.62
C PHE A 132 -6.80 -10.64 -14.19
N MET A 133 -5.79 -9.79 -14.11
CA MET A 133 -5.93 -8.38 -13.73
C MET A 133 -6.77 -7.61 -14.75
N MET A 134 -6.52 -7.85 -16.05
CA MET A 134 -7.32 -7.24 -17.11
C MET A 134 -8.76 -7.76 -17.13
N GLY A 135 -8.98 -9.01 -16.74
CA GLY A 135 -10.31 -9.58 -16.50
C GLY A 135 -11.10 -8.82 -15.44
N ILE A 136 -10.44 -8.46 -14.32
CA ILE A 136 -11.04 -7.62 -13.25
C ILE A 136 -11.40 -6.23 -13.79
N VAL A 137 -10.50 -5.60 -14.54
CA VAL A 137 -10.75 -4.28 -15.14
C VAL A 137 -11.95 -4.33 -16.09
N ASN A 138 -12.03 -5.33 -16.95
CA ASN A 138 -13.15 -5.50 -17.87
C ASN A 138 -14.47 -5.74 -17.12
N TYR A 139 -14.47 -6.60 -16.11
CA TYR A 139 -15.65 -6.83 -15.28
C TYR A 139 -16.13 -5.53 -14.61
N ALA A 140 -15.23 -4.75 -14.06
CA ALA A 140 -15.58 -3.46 -13.47
C ALA A 140 -16.14 -2.47 -14.49
N ALA A 141 -15.57 -2.41 -15.68
CA ALA A 141 -16.03 -1.55 -16.77
C ALA A 141 -17.46 -1.90 -17.24
N GLU A 142 -17.76 -3.18 -17.29
CA GLU A 142 -19.07 -3.69 -17.76
C GLU A 142 -20.17 -3.54 -16.70
N ASN A 143 -19.83 -3.73 -15.43
CA ASN A 143 -20.84 -3.88 -14.39
C ASN A 143 -21.08 -2.63 -13.53
N TYR A 144 -20.10 -1.75 -13.34
CA TYR A 144 -20.28 -0.60 -12.45
C TYR A 144 -19.41 0.64 -12.72
N ASN A 145 -18.40 0.58 -13.57
CA ASN A 145 -17.56 1.75 -13.88
C ASN A 145 -17.13 1.80 -15.34
N PRO A 146 -17.99 2.31 -16.24
CA PRO A 146 -17.68 2.41 -17.68
C PRO A 146 -16.40 3.22 -18.00
N ALA A 147 -15.90 4.02 -17.06
CA ALA A 147 -14.63 4.75 -17.24
C ALA A 147 -13.40 3.84 -17.23
N MET A 148 -13.54 2.59 -16.76
CA MET A 148 -12.48 1.57 -16.75
C MET A 148 -12.36 0.81 -18.07
N LYS A 149 -12.84 1.33 -19.18
CA LYS A 149 -12.72 0.67 -20.49
C LYS A 149 -11.26 0.40 -20.84
N THR A 150 -11.03 -0.78 -21.38
CA THR A 150 -9.74 -1.20 -21.94
C THR A 150 -9.67 -0.91 -23.45
N GLY A 151 -8.48 -1.06 -24.04
CA GLY A 151 -8.26 -0.84 -25.47
C GLY A 151 -7.53 0.49 -25.74
N PRO A 152 -7.49 0.94 -27.02
CA PRO A 152 -6.74 2.15 -27.39
C PRO A 152 -7.17 3.38 -26.58
N GLY A 153 -6.20 3.96 -25.83
CA GLY A 153 -6.46 5.10 -24.94
C GLY A 153 -7.20 4.76 -23.63
N GLY A 154 -7.49 3.49 -23.38
CA GLY A 154 -8.07 2.97 -22.15
C GLY A 154 -7.04 2.51 -21.11
N ILE A 155 -7.49 1.70 -20.17
CA ILE A 155 -6.64 1.09 -19.15
C ILE A 155 -5.77 -0.01 -19.77
N SER A 156 -4.49 -0.01 -19.45
CA SER A 156 -3.52 -1.02 -19.87
C SER A 156 -2.54 -1.31 -18.72
N LEU A 157 -1.77 -2.39 -18.87
CA LEU A 157 -0.71 -2.76 -17.94
C LEU A 157 0.51 -1.82 -17.98
N ASP A 158 0.55 -0.84 -18.90
CA ASP A 158 1.68 0.10 -19.01
C ASP A 158 1.90 0.90 -17.72
N ALA A 159 0.82 1.21 -16.98
CA ALA A 159 0.90 1.87 -15.69
C ALA A 159 1.70 1.08 -14.65
N LEU A 160 1.88 -0.23 -14.85
CA LEU A 160 2.55 -1.15 -13.93
C LEU A 160 3.97 -1.50 -14.39
N LYS A 161 4.50 -0.88 -15.44
CA LYS A 161 5.84 -1.12 -15.98
C LYS A 161 6.91 -0.28 -15.27
N PHE A 162 8.17 -0.65 -15.50
CA PHE A 162 9.33 -0.09 -14.80
C PHE A 162 9.42 1.45 -14.88
N ASP A 163 9.18 2.05 -16.03
CA ASP A 163 9.26 3.52 -16.16
C ASP A 163 8.23 4.24 -15.29
N ASN A 164 6.99 3.72 -15.24
CA ASN A 164 5.96 4.25 -14.36
C ASN A 164 6.27 3.94 -12.89
N TYR A 165 6.90 2.81 -12.58
CA TYR A 165 7.37 2.50 -11.24
C TYR A 165 8.37 3.54 -10.74
N VAL A 166 9.41 3.83 -11.50
CA VAL A 166 10.40 4.87 -11.15
C VAL A 166 9.71 6.22 -10.93
N LYS A 167 8.81 6.59 -11.86
CA LYS A 167 8.04 7.83 -11.78
C LYS A 167 7.19 7.88 -10.51
N TYR A 168 6.39 6.88 -10.24
CA TYR A 168 5.45 6.90 -9.11
C TYR A 168 6.14 6.83 -7.76
N ILE A 169 7.18 5.99 -7.64
CA ILE A 169 7.84 5.76 -6.35
C ILE A 169 8.73 6.95 -5.97
N TRP A 170 9.53 7.49 -6.87
CA TRP A 170 10.51 8.53 -6.48
C TRP A 170 10.21 9.92 -7.04
N LEU A 171 9.66 10.05 -8.25
CA LEU A 171 9.44 11.36 -8.83
C LEU A 171 8.14 12.00 -8.34
N ASP A 172 7.07 11.23 -8.27
CA ASP A 172 5.75 11.70 -7.85
C ASP A 172 5.53 11.65 -6.33
N SER A 173 6.36 10.94 -5.56
CA SER A 173 6.16 10.76 -4.13
C SER A 173 7.35 11.17 -3.27
N ASP A 174 7.16 11.17 -1.95
CA ASP A 174 8.19 11.48 -0.97
C ASP A 174 9.00 10.25 -0.51
N THR A 175 8.78 9.09 -1.11
CA THR A 175 9.54 7.87 -0.83
C THR A 175 11.02 8.09 -1.06
N LYS A 176 11.84 7.71 -0.08
CA LYS A 176 13.31 7.83 -0.14
C LYS A 176 13.94 6.54 -0.61
N VAL A 177 13.55 5.42 -0.01
CA VAL A 177 14.02 4.08 -0.36
C VAL A 177 12.80 3.20 -0.59
N ALA A 178 12.87 2.35 -1.59
CA ALA A 178 11.82 1.37 -1.89
C ALA A 178 12.39 -0.04 -1.89
N LEU A 179 11.62 -1.01 -1.40
CA LEU A 179 11.95 -2.42 -1.49
C LEU A 179 11.06 -3.06 -2.56
N LEU A 180 11.71 -3.53 -3.62
CA LEU A 180 11.05 -4.19 -4.74
C LEU A 180 10.70 -5.63 -4.39
N SER A 181 9.45 -6.00 -4.59
CA SER A 181 8.92 -7.34 -4.36
C SER A 181 8.32 -7.94 -5.63
N GLY A 182 8.61 -9.18 -5.90
CA GLY A 182 7.84 -10.00 -6.82
C GLY A 182 6.66 -10.67 -6.10
N ALA A 183 5.86 -11.41 -6.83
CA ALA A 183 4.76 -12.21 -6.30
C ALA A 183 4.93 -13.65 -6.82
N PRO A 184 5.38 -14.59 -5.97
CA PRO A 184 5.53 -15.97 -6.37
C PRO A 184 4.17 -16.68 -6.32
N PHE A 185 3.72 -17.18 -7.47
CA PHE A 185 2.56 -18.04 -7.60
C PHE A 185 3.02 -19.48 -7.89
N ASP A 186 2.08 -20.42 -7.94
CA ASP A 186 2.38 -21.81 -8.28
C ASP A 186 2.99 -21.95 -9.69
N ASP A 187 2.55 -21.09 -10.63
CA ASP A 187 3.09 -21.02 -11.98
C ASP A 187 4.05 -19.82 -12.11
N PRO A 188 5.36 -20.04 -12.36
CA PRO A 188 6.33 -18.98 -12.57
C PRO A 188 5.99 -18.00 -13.71
N ASP A 189 5.24 -18.42 -14.72
CA ASP A 189 4.79 -17.53 -15.80
C ASP A 189 3.84 -16.44 -15.29
N GLY A 190 3.15 -16.67 -14.20
CA GLY A 190 2.32 -15.70 -13.50
C GLY A 190 3.08 -14.71 -12.60
N TRP A 191 4.38 -14.89 -12.38
CA TRP A 191 5.15 -14.03 -11.50
C TRP A 191 5.31 -12.62 -12.09
N PHE A 192 5.21 -11.61 -11.25
CA PHE A 192 5.45 -10.22 -11.67
C PHE A 192 6.88 -10.02 -12.13
N LEU A 193 7.83 -10.52 -11.36
CA LEU A 193 9.26 -10.48 -11.60
C LEU A 193 9.91 -11.75 -11.01
N ASN A 194 10.96 -12.23 -11.64
CA ASN A 194 11.85 -13.22 -11.05
C ASN A 194 13.01 -12.56 -10.29
N ASN A 195 13.85 -13.37 -9.62
CA ASN A 195 14.94 -12.88 -8.79
C ASN A 195 15.99 -12.08 -9.57
N ASP A 196 16.31 -12.47 -10.81
CA ASP A 196 17.30 -11.79 -11.65
C ASP A 196 16.76 -10.44 -12.17
N GLN A 197 15.48 -10.37 -12.50
CA GLN A 197 14.83 -9.12 -12.92
C GLN A 197 14.77 -8.11 -11.76
N MET A 198 14.49 -8.57 -10.53
CA MET A 198 14.52 -7.70 -9.35
C MET A 198 15.94 -7.19 -9.07
N LYS A 199 16.94 -8.05 -9.16
CA LYS A 199 18.36 -7.65 -9.03
C LYS A 199 18.74 -6.63 -10.11
N SER A 200 18.36 -6.86 -11.36
CA SER A 200 18.68 -5.97 -12.47
C SER A 200 18.05 -4.58 -12.28
N ALA A 201 16.80 -4.52 -11.81
CA ALA A 201 16.14 -3.25 -11.50
C ALA A 201 16.82 -2.52 -10.34
N HIS A 202 17.17 -3.24 -9.26
CA HIS A 202 17.94 -2.72 -8.14
C HIS A 202 19.26 -2.09 -8.59
N ASP A 203 20.04 -2.84 -9.38
CA ASP A 203 21.34 -2.38 -9.84
C ASP A 203 21.20 -1.13 -10.74
N ALA A 204 20.18 -1.11 -11.62
CA ALA A 204 19.92 0.03 -12.50
C ALA A 204 19.53 1.29 -11.71
N VAL A 205 18.61 1.19 -10.76
CA VAL A 205 18.15 2.33 -9.95
C VAL A 205 19.27 2.87 -9.09
N ASN A 206 19.99 2.01 -8.35
CA ASN A 206 21.07 2.43 -7.47
C ASN A 206 22.28 2.98 -8.23
N LYS A 207 22.54 2.49 -9.45
CA LYS A 207 23.56 3.05 -10.34
C LYS A 207 23.21 4.49 -10.77
N VAL A 208 21.96 4.75 -11.15
CA VAL A 208 21.48 6.09 -11.51
C VAL A 208 21.49 7.01 -10.30
N ALA A 209 21.06 6.52 -9.16
CA ALA A 209 21.04 7.28 -7.91
C ALA A 209 22.44 7.60 -7.39
N GLY A 210 23.40 6.69 -7.55
CA GLY A 210 24.70 6.75 -6.89
C GLY A 210 24.61 6.51 -5.38
N SER A 211 23.50 5.96 -4.91
CA SER A 211 23.18 5.68 -3.52
C SER A 211 22.21 4.51 -3.41
N ASN A 212 21.96 4.01 -2.19
CA ASN A 212 21.05 2.90 -1.96
C ASN A 212 19.58 3.38 -1.88
N ARG A 213 18.92 3.52 -3.04
CA ARG A 213 17.52 3.93 -3.20
C ARG A 213 16.55 2.77 -3.34
N MET A 214 17.05 1.62 -3.79
CA MET A 214 16.26 0.42 -3.97
C MET A 214 16.89 -0.75 -3.24
N LEU A 215 16.06 -1.45 -2.48
CA LEU A 215 16.28 -2.79 -1.97
C LEU A 215 15.45 -3.78 -2.79
N PHE A 216 15.69 -5.07 -2.66
CA PHE A 216 14.85 -6.07 -3.30
C PHE A 216 14.80 -7.38 -2.51
N HIS A 217 13.71 -8.12 -2.69
CA HIS A 217 13.56 -9.47 -2.21
C HIS A 217 14.17 -10.48 -3.18
N SER A 218 14.52 -11.65 -2.69
CA SER A 218 14.44 -12.86 -3.48
C SER A 218 13.20 -13.67 -3.10
N LEU A 219 12.53 -14.18 -4.11
CA LEU A 219 11.38 -15.06 -3.95
C LEU A 219 11.85 -16.43 -3.53
N VAL A 220 11.19 -16.98 -2.52
CA VAL A 220 11.38 -18.34 -2.05
C VAL A 220 10.05 -19.06 -2.14
N THR A 221 10.06 -20.23 -2.76
CA THR A 221 8.86 -21.01 -3.07
C THR A 221 8.96 -22.42 -2.49
N PRO A 222 8.84 -22.56 -1.15
CA PRO A 222 9.01 -23.84 -0.49
C PRO A 222 8.13 -24.92 -1.12
N LYS A 223 8.68 -26.13 -1.23
CA LYS A 223 8.08 -27.30 -1.88
C LYS A 223 7.99 -27.26 -3.42
N GLN A 224 8.18 -26.12 -4.07
CA GLN A 224 8.29 -26.12 -5.54
C GLN A 224 9.58 -26.81 -6.01
N PRO A 225 9.59 -27.48 -7.14
CA PRO A 225 10.81 -28.12 -7.66
C PRO A 225 11.95 -27.11 -7.81
N GLY A 226 13.16 -27.45 -7.32
CA GLY A 226 14.36 -26.61 -7.47
C GLY A 226 14.45 -25.42 -6.52
N TRP A 227 13.53 -25.23 -5.58
CA TRP A 227 13.49 -24.05 -4.72
C TRP A 227 14.72 -23.90 -3.80
N MET A 228 15.33 -25.02 -3.35
CA MET A 228 16.52 -24.97 -2.51
C MET A 228 17.77 -24.63 -3.30
N GLU A 229 17.89 -25.13 -4.51
CA GLU A 229 18.95 -24.79 -5.45
C GLU A 229 18.90 -23.30 -5.82
N GLU A 230 17.69 -22.78 -6.07
CA GLU A 230 17.48 -21.35 -6.31
C GLU A 230 17.80 -20.52 -5.08
N LEU A 231 17.45 -20.97 -3.87
CA LEU A 231 17.84 -20.32 -2.62
C LEU A 231 19.37 -20.22 -2.49
N ASP A 232 20.10 -21.30 -2.75
CA ASP A 232 21.57 -21.33 -2.70
C ASP A 232 22.17 -20.36 -3.73
N ARG A 233 21.64 -20.35 -4.95
CA ARG A 233 22.02 -19.40 -5.98
C ARG A 233 21.74 -17.94 -5.55
N CYS A 234 20.59 -17.68 -4.94
CA CYS A 234 20.27 -16.37 -4.44
C CYS A 234 21.22 -15.89 -3.35
N ILE A 235 21.65 -16.77 -2.46
CA ILE A 235 22.67 -16.45 -1.44
C ILE A 235 24.02 -16.14 -2.07
N ALA A 236 24.45 -16.94 -3.04
CA ALA A 236 25.77 -16.81 -3.66
C ALA A 236 25.87 -15.60 -4.60
N ASP A 237 24.91 -15.46 -5.51
CA ASP A 237 25.03 -14.60 -6.69
C ASP A 237 24.09 -13.39 -6.66
N VAL A 238 22.84 -13.56 -6.22
CA VAL A 238 21.80 -12.52 -6.24
C VAL A 238 21.95 -11.55 -5.08
N LYS A 239 22.20 -12.08 -3.87
CA LYS A 239 22.42 -11.32 -2.62
C LYS A 239 21.28 -10.35 -2.30
N PRO A 240 20.05 -10.83 -2.09
CA PRO A 240 18.89 -9.97 -1.82
C PRO A 240 19.00 -9.30 -0.46
N SER A 241 18.18 -8.27 -0.26
CA SER A 241 18.04 -7.61 1.05
C SER A 241 17.23 -8.45 2.04
N SER A 242 16.32 -9.28 1.55
CA SER A 242 15.42 -10.13 2.33
C SER A 242 14.72 -11.17 1.44
N TRP A 243 13.91 -12.02 2.06
CA TRP A 243 13.18 -13.11 1.41
C TRP A 243 11.69 -12.78 1.33
N LYS A 244 11.03 -13.16 0.26
CA LYS A 244 9.58 -13.02 0.08
C LYS A 244 8.94 -14.33 -0.32
N SER A 245 7.82 -14.67 0.34
CA SER A 245 7.05 -15.85 0.00
C SER A 245 5.56 -15.68 0.35
N TYR A 246 4.75 -16.62 -0.13
CA TYR A 246 3.33 -16.75 0.15
C TYR A 246 3.08 -18.11 0.81
N THR A 247 2.67 -18.12 2.07
CA THR A 247 2.42 -19.38 2.82
C THR A 247 1.24 -20.16 2.28
N ILE A 248 0.25 -19.47 1.70
CA ILE A 248 -0.90 -20.12 1.05
C ILE A 248 -0.53 -20.72 -0.33
N GLY A 249 0.67 -20.47 -0.84
CA GLY A 249 1.10 -20.85 -2.18
C GLY A 249 0.62 -19.87 -3.23
N ASP A 250 -0.54 -20.10 -3.84
CA ASP A 250 -1.14 -19.21 -4.82
C ASP A 250 -2.37 -18.49 -4.24
N PRO A 251 -2.26 -17.21 -3.83
CA PRO A 251 -3.38 -16.47 -3.25
C PRO A 251 -4.51 -16.16 -4.25
N LEU A 252 -4.21 -16.16 -5.55
CA LEU A 252 -5.24 -15.97 -6.59
C LEU A 252 -6.04 -17.25 -6.84
N ASN A 253 -5.45 -18.41 -6.55
CA ASN A 253 -6.06 -19.72 -6.72
C ASN A 253 -5.97 -20.60 -5.44
N PRO A 254 -6.43 -20.10 -4.29
CA PRO A 254 -6.24 -20.79 -3.01
C PRO A 254 -6.94 -22.15 -2.92
N LYS A 255 -7.90 -22.41 -3.82
CA LYS A 255 -8.61 -23.71 -3.89
C LYS A 255 -7.80 -24.82 -4.56
N THR A 256 -6.86 -24.47 -5.41
CA THR A 256 -6.12 -25.38 -6.27
C THR A 256 -4.62 -25.27 -6.12
N THR A 257 -4.15 -24.46 -5.17
CA THR A 257 -2.71 -24.30 -4.90
C THR A 257 -2.06 -25.64 -4.57
N LYS A 258 -0.85 -25.82 -5.08
CA LYS A 258 -0.09 -27.10 -4.98
C LYS A 258 0.94 -27.07 -3.86
N TYR A 259 1.42 -25.89 -3.48
CA TYR A 259 2.59 -25.74 -2.63
C TYR A 259 2.37 -24.87 -1.38
N PRO A 260 1.26 -25.05 -0.63
CA PRO A 260 1.09 -24.34 0.63
C PRO A 260 2.10 -24.87 1.66
N TRP A 261 2.58 -23.99 2.54
CA TRP A 261 3.59 -24.31 3.54
C TRP A 261 3.38 -23.50 4.82
N ARG A 262 4.05 -23.88 5.88
CA ARG A 262 3.95 -23.22 7.20
C ARG A 262 5.29 -22.67 7.63
N LEU A 263 5.28 -21.55 8.35
CA LEU A 263 6.49 -20.96 8.94
C LEU A 263 7.17 -21.87 9.96
N ASP A 264 6.41 -22.74 10.61
CA ASP A 264 6.87 -23.67 11.65
C ASP A 264 7.14 -25.11 11.12
N ASP A 265 7.17 -25.32 9.81
CA ASP A 265 7.47 -26.63 9.20
C ASP A 265 8.98 -26.91 9.26
N GLU A 266 9.39 -27.64 10.31
CA GLU A 266 10.79 -27.93 10.59
C GLU A 266 11.50 -28.64 9.43
N ALA A 267 10.80 -29.56 8.77
CA ALA A 267 11.39 -30.36 7.69
C ALA A 267 11.57 -29.55 6.40
N VAL A 268 10.69 -28.59 6.15
CA VAL A 268 10.68 -27.84 4.89
C VAL A 268 11.46 -26.53 5.02
N VAL A 269 11.14 -25.67 5.99
CA VAL A 269 11.66 -24.30 5.98
C VAL A 269 12.78 -24.02 6.97
N TYR A 270 13.00 -24.87 7.99
CA TYR A 270 14.13 -24.65 8.91
C TYR A 270 15.50 -24.75 8.21
N PRO A 271 15.73 -25.65 7.23
CA PRO A 271 16.96 -25.61 6.43
C PRO A 271 17.15 -24.29 5.66
N TRP A 272 16.08 -23.66 5.19
CA TRP A 272 16.15 -22.30 4.62
C TRP A 272 16.58 -21.27 5.67
N TYR A 273 15.93 -21.27 6.85
CA TYR A 273 16.24 -20.31 7.92
C TYR A 273 17.69 -20.44 8.38
N GLU A 274 18.22 -21.65 8.51
CA GLU A 274 19.62 -21.87 8.83
C GLU A 274 20.55 -21.23 7.79
N LYS A 275 20.28 -21.43 6.50
CA LYS A 275 21.05 -20.85 5.40
C LYS A 275 20.92 -19.31 5.39
N ALA A 276 19.71 -18.78 5.61
CA ALA A 276 19.44 -17.34 5.66
C ALA A 276 20.22 -16.65 6.80
N VAL A 277 20.19 -17.22 8.00
CA VAL A 277 20.96 -16.73 9.16
C VAL A 277 22.46 -16.78 8.89
N LYS A 278 22.96 -17.89 8.35
CA LYS A 278 24.37 -18.05 7.99
C LYS A 278 24.84 -17.06 6.93
N ALA A 279 23.96 -16.70 6.00
CA ALA A 279 24.22 -15.70 4.97
C ALA A 279 24.06 -14.25 5.48
N GLY A 280 23.53 -14.03 6.68
CA GLY A 280 23.24 -12.70 7.23
C GLY A 280 22.02 -12.01 6.62
N ILE A 281 21.16 -12.75 5.90
CA ILE A 281 19.93 -12.28 5.26
C ILE A 281 18.74 -12.72 6.13
N ASN A 282 18.56 -12.06 7.26
CA ASN A 282 17.74 -12.56 8.36
C ASN A 282 16.27 -12.10 8.33
N THR A 283 15.83 -11.44 7.27
CA THR A 283 14.45 -10.95 7.18
C THR A 283 13.64 -11.82 6.23
N VAL A 284 12.57 -12.40 6.76
CA VAL A 284 11.62 -13.26 6.03
C VAL A 284 10.28 -12.55 5.98
N CYS A 285 9.85 -12.17 4.78
CA CYS A 285 8.60 -11.46 4.53
C CYS A 285 7.58 -12.43 3.95
N VAL A 286 6.41 -12.52 4.54
CA VAL A 286 5.36 -13.44 4.09
C VAL A 286 4.02 -12.75 3.96
N HIS A 287 3.36 -13.03 2.84
CA HIS A 287 1.96 -12.65 2.64
C HIS A 287 1.06 -13.51 3.51
N LYS A 288 0.23 -12.86 4.33
CA LYS A 288 -0.81 -13.51 5.12
C LYS A 288 -2.07 -12.64 5.14
N GLY A 289 -3.22 -13.25 5.45
CA GLY A 289 -4.49 -12.54 5.45
C GLY A 289 -5.13 -12.46 4.07
N LEU A 290 -5.90 -11.40 3.84
CA LEU A 290 -6.58 -11.04 2.59
C LEU A 290 -7.45 -12.18 2.03
N MET A 291 -8.26 -12.78 2.87
CA MET A 291 -9.16 -13.86 2.49
C MET A 291 -10.60 -13.35 2.32
N PRO A 292 -11.37 -13.92 1.37
CA PRO A 292 -12.79 -13.59 1.22
C PRO A 292 -13.58 -13.95 2.49
N ASN A 293 -14.75 -13.35 2.70
CA ASN A 293 -15.54 -13.59 3.93
C ASN A 293 -15.97 -15.04 4.11
N ASP A 294 -16.20 -15.72 3.02
CA ASP A 294 -16.62 -17.14 3.00
C ASP A 294 -15.44 -18.13 2.97
N TYR A 295 -14.23 -17.66 3.28
CA TYR A 295 -12.98 -18.44 3.16
C TYR A 295 -13.08 -19.83 3.83
N ALA A 296 -13.74 -19.91 4.96
CA ALA A 296 -13.84 -21.18 5.71
C ALA A 296 -14.64 -22.24 4.95
N THR A 297 -15.56 -21.84 4.08
CA THR A 297 -16.42 -22.73 3.28
C THR A 297 -15.97 -22.79 1.81
N SER A 298 -15.45 -21.69 1.29
CA SER A 298 -15.06 -21.58 -0.12
C SER A 298 -13.67 -22.19 -0.41
N ILE A 299 -12.79 -22.30 0.60
CA ILE A 299 -11.46 -22.91 0.47
C ILE A 299 -11.46 -24.28 1.14
N PRO A 300 -11.53 -25.38 0.38
CA PRO A 300 -11.69 -26.71 0.93
C PRO A 300 -10.45 -27.18 1.71
N GLY A 301 -10.64 -28.19 2.57
CA GLY A 301 -9.53 -28.84 3.28
C GLY A 301 -8.83 -27.99 4.33
N GLY A 302 -9.39 -26.81 4.66
CA GLY A 302 -8.76 -25.90 5.62
C GLY A 302 -7.54 -25.18 5.05
N GLY A 303 -7.41 -25.10 3.72
CA GLY A 303 -6.28 -24.41 3.05
C GLY A 303 -6.11 -22.95 3.45
N TRP A 304 -7.20 -22.29 3.87
CA TRP A 304 -7.16 -20.93 4.40
C TRP A 304 -6.28 -20.77 5.67
N LYS A 305 -6.03 -21.85 6.42
CA LYS A 305 -5.19 -21.81 7.63
C LYS A 305 -3.75 -21.41 7.32
N TYR A 306 -3.26 -21.63 6.10
CA TYR A 306 -1.96 -21.16 5.68
C TYR A 306 -1.87 -19.64 5.58
N ALA A 307 -3.01 -18.93 5.46
CA ALA A 307 -3.05 -17.46 5.46
C ALA A 307 -3.20 -16.85 6.87
N THR A 308 -3.39 -17.66 7.93
CA THR A 308 -3.42 -17.20 9.33
C THR A 308 -2.02 -17.05 9.91
N VAL A 309 -1.93 -16.52 11.13
CA VAL A 309 -0.66 -16.37 11.87
C VAL A 309 -0.42 -17.50 12.90
N GLU A 310 -1.18 -18.58 12.84
CA GLU A 310 -1.09 -19.70 13.80
C GLU A 310 0.29 -20.40 13.79
N ASP A 311 1.02 -20.34 12.69
CA ASP A 311 2.35 -20.92 12.51
C ASP A 311 3.50 -19.99 12.96
N LEU A 312 3.21 -18.73 13.22
CA LEU A 312 4.23 -17.72 13.50
C LEU A 312 4.81 -17.82 14.92
N PRO A 313 4.04 -18.08 16.00
CA PRO A 313 4.59 -18.11 17.35
C PRO A 313 5.73 -19.13 17.53
N LYS A 314 5.55 -20.33 17.00
CA LYS A 314 6.59 -21.37 17.08
C LYS A 314 7.81 -20.98 16.24
N ALA A 315 7.61 -20.55 15.00
CA ALA A 315 8.71 -20.15 14.13
C ALA A 315 9.53 -19.00 14.74
N ALA A 316 8.86 -17.97 15.27
CA ALA A 316 9.52 -16.83 15.89
C ALA A 316 10.31 -17.20 17.15
N LYS A 317 9.81 -18.15 17.93
CA LYS A 317 10.48 -18.65 19.14
C LYS A 317 11.69 -19.53 18.82
N ASP A 318 11.57 -20.40 17.83
CA ASP A 318 12.64 -21.32 17.42
C ASP A 318 13.76 -20.59 16.67
N TRP A 319 13.44 -19.48 16.00
CA TRP A 319 14.36 -18.68 15.18
C TRP A 319 14.40 -17.21 15.60
N PRO A 320 14.90 -16.91 16.81
CA PRO A 320 14.95 -15.53 17.30
C PRO A 320 15.90 -14.62 16.49
N GLN A 321 16.76 -15.19 15.65
CA GLN A 321 17.63 -14.44 14.74
C GLN A 321 16.93 -14.00 13.45
N ILE A 322 15.77 -14.59 13.11
CA ILE A 322 14.98 -14.25 11.93
C ILE A 322 13.97 -13.17 12.30
N ASN A 323 13.88 -12.11 11.54
CA ASN A 323 12.80 -11.14 11.60
C ASN A 323 11.67 -11.58 10.66
N PHE A 324 10.52 -11.89 11.21
CA PHE A 324 9.33 -12.26 10.43
C PHE A 324 8.47 -11.03 10.18
N VAL A 325 8.39 -10.59 8.93
CA VAL A 325 7.57 -9.45 8.50
C VAL A 325 6.29 -9.99 7.86
N ILE A 326 5.16 -9.75 8.53
CA ILE A 326 3.85 -10.23 8.09
C ILE A 326 3.20 -9.15 7.24
N TYR A 327 3.16 -9.39 5.95
CA TYR A 327 2.62 -8.46 4.97
C TYR A 327 1.10 -8.36 5.13
N HIS A 328 0.61 -7.13 4.94
CA HIS A 328 -0.79 -6.74 5.17
C HIS A 328 -1.23 -6.90 6.63
N SER A 329 -0.27 -7.06 7.56
CA SER A 329 -0.53 -7.34 8.98
C SER A 329 -1.56 -8.43 9.20
N ALA A 330 -1.59 -9.41 8.31
CA ALA A 330 -2.52 -10.53 8.28
C ALA A 330 -4.02 -10.13 8.30
N ILE A 331 -4.40 -8.94 7.87
CA ILE A 331 -5.80 -8.51 7.87
C ILE A 331 -6.66 -9.50 7.07
N GLN A 332 -7.70 -10.08 7.74
CA GLN A 332 -8.55 -11.06 7.05
C GLN A 332 -9.59 -10.40 6.16
N PRO A 333 -10.37 -9.39 6.65
CA PRO A 333 -11.45 -8.85 5.82
C PRO A 333 -10.88 -8.20 4.57
N PHE A 334 -11.27 -8.77 3.46
CA PHE A 334 -10.86 -8.34 2.14
C PHE A 334 -12.09 -8.37 1.22
N LEU A 335 -12.31 -7.31 0.47
CA LEU A 335 -13.45 -7.17 -0.46
C LEU A 335 -14.83 -7.07 0.20
N VAL A 336 -14.87 -6.52 1.38
CA VAL A 336 -16.14 -6.36 2.09
C VAL A 336 -16.34 -4.92 2.54
N PRO A 337 -17.58 -4.46 2.66
CA PRO A 337 -17.88 -3.24 3.38
C PRO A 337 -17.36 -3.36 4.82
N LEU A 338 -16.54 -2.39 5.26
CA LEU A 338 -15.90 -2.46 6.58
C LEU A 338 -16.82 -2.10 7.74
N ASP A 339 -18.06 -1.71 7.48
CA ASP A 339 -19.01 -1.32 8.53
C ASP A 339 -19.32 -2.44 9.52
N ALA A 340 -19.49 -3.67 9.02
CA ALA A 340 -19.72 -4.83 9.87
C ALA A 340 -18.46 -5.19 10.69
N GLU A 341 -17.30 -5.08 10.10
CA GLU A 341 -16.02 -5.32 10.77
C GLU A 341 -15.75 -4.27 11.86
N LEU A 342 -16.07 -2.99 11.56
CA LEU A 342 -15.99 -1.92 12.55
C LEU A 342 -16.95 -2.15 13.71
N ALA A 343 -18.20 -2.51 13.44
CA ALA A 343 -19.18 -2.80 14.47
C ALA A 343 -18.75 -3.98 15.37
N GLU A 344 -18.18 -5.02 14.79
CA GLU A 344 -17.66 -6.17 15.57
C GLU A 344 -16.44 -5.75 16.40
N PHE A 345 -15.52 -4.96 15.83
CA PHE A 345 -14.41 -4.41 16.61
C PHE A 345 -14.91 -3.54 17.76
N GLU A 346 -15.87 -2.66 17.55
CA GLU A 346 -16.41 -1.78 18.61
C GLU A 346 -17.07 -2.54 19.75
N LYS A 347 -17.63 -3.72 19.46
CA LYS A 347 -18.23 -4.63 20.42
C LYS A 347 -17.19 -5.46 21.18
N THR A 348 -16.19 -5.98 20.48
CA THR A 348 -15.29 -7.02 21.02
C THR A 348 -13.86 -6.52 21.26
N GLY A 349 -13.44 -5.44 20.61
CA GLY A 349 -12.04 -4.99 20.56
C GLY A 349 -11.14 -5.86 19.66
N TYR A 350 -11.72 -6.75 18.85
CA TYR A 350 -10.99 -7.70 18.03
C TYR A 350 -11.15 -7.41 16.54
N ILE A 351 -10.04 -7.30 15.83
CA ILE A 351 -9.96 -7.24 14.37
C ILE A 351 -9.43 -8.57 13.88
N ARG A 352 -10.19 -9.24 13.01
CA ARG A 352 -9.88 -10.60 12.55
C ARG A 352 -8.45 -10.70 12.02
N TRP A 353 -7.68 -11.63 12.61
CA TRP A 353 -6.28 -11.99 12.37
C TRP A 353 -5.27 -10.87 12.66
N VAL A 354 -5.63 -9.59 12.54
CA VAL A 354 -4.77 -8.47 12.98
C VAL A 354 -4.55 -8.52 14.49
N SER A 355 -5.62 -8.77 15.25
CA SER A 355 -5.51 -8.90 16.71
C SER A 355 -4.73 -10.14 17.12
N ASP A 356 -4.80 -11.22 16.32
CA ASP A 356 -4.02 -12.43 16.58
C ASP A 356 -2.53 -12.17 16.35
N LEU A 357 -2.16 -11.48 15.26
CA LEU A 357 -0.79 -11.04 15.03
C LEU A 357 -0.29 -10.13 16.17
N ALA A 358 -1.11 -9.15 16.56
CA ALA A 358 -0.75 -8.16 17.56
C ALA A 358 -0.47 -8.75 18.96
N LYS A 359 -1.07 -9.89 19.29
CA LYS A 359 -0.90 -10.56 20.59
C LYS A 359 0.38 -11.40 20.68
N ILE A 360 0.95 -11.84 19.56
CA ILE A 360 2.05 -12.81 19.52
C ILE A 360 3.23 -12.40 20.39
N PRO A 361 3.75 -11.16 20.34
CA PRO A 361 4.91 -10.79 21.19
C PRO A 361 4.65 -10.98 22.67
N GLN A 362 3.49 -10.55 23.15
CA GLN A 362 3.15 -10.61 24.55
C GLN A 362 2.83 -12.03 25.03
N GLU A 363 2.04 -12.79 24.24
CA GLU A 363 1.58 -14.13 24.60
C GLU A 363 2.71 -15.18 24.52
N HIS A 364 3.68 -14.97 23.63
CA HIS A 364 4.73 -15.95 23.35
C HIS A 364 6.15 -15.50 23.76
N GLY A 365 6.32 -14.26 24.22
CA GLY A 365 7.61 -13.73 24.68
C GLY A 365 8.63 -13.58 23.56
N VAL A 366 8.19 -13.20 22.34
CA VAL A 366 9.04 -13.00 21.16
C VAL A 366 9.08 -11.54 20.76
N ASN A 367 10.17 -11.11 20.10
CA ASN A 367 10.38 -9.71 19.70
C ASN A 367 10.86 -9.55 18.24
N ASN A 368 10.69 -10.58 17.45
CA ASN A 368 11.15 -10.66 16.05
C ASN A 368 9.99 -10.76 15.06
N VAL A 369 8.80 -10.27 15.45
CA VAL A 369 7.58 -10.27 14.64
C VAL A 369 7.21 -8.83 14.29
N TYR A 370 7.01 -8.56 13.00
CA TYR A 370 6.69 -7.25 12.46
C TYR A 370 5.40 -7.31 11.66
N GLY A 371 4.59 -6.24 11.73
CA GLY A 371 3.42 -6.03 10.88
C GLY A 371 3.72 -5.01 9.79
N GLU A 372 3.55 -5.39 8.53
CA GLU A 372 3.63 -4.51 7.38
C GLU A 372 2.21 -4.08 6.99
N ILE A 373 2.00 -2.81 6.61
CA ILE A 373 0.66 -2.22 6.47
C ILE A 373 0.20 -1.96 5.03
N GLY A 374 0.96 -2.36 4.02
CA GLY A 374 0.56 -2.27 2.61
C GLY A 374 -0.79 -2.95 2.35
N THR A 375 -1.53 -2.50 1.36
CA THR A 375 -2.92 -2.91 1.09
C THR A 375 -3.86 -2.66 2.29
N ALA A 376 -3.53 -3.14 3.49
CA ALA A 376 -4.37 -2.96 4.67
C ALA A 376 -4.63 -1.47 4.97
N PHE A 377 -3.60 -0.64 4.91
CA PHE A 377 -3.73 0.81 5.07
C PHE A 377 -4.43 1.45 3.86
N ALA A 378 -4.03 1.11 2.65
CA ALA A 378 -4.59 1.67 1.42
C ALA A 378 -6.12 1.46 1.30
N THR A 379 -6.59 0.27 1.63
CA THR A 379 -8.02 -0.07 1.53
C THR A 379 -8.85 0.49 2.66
N THR A 380 -8.29 0.70 3.84
CA THR A 380 -9.04 1.14 5.03
C THR A 380 -9.03 2.65 5.24
N CYS A 381 -7.92 3.34 4.99
CA CYS A 381 -7.78 4.76 5.36
C CYS A 381 -8.75 5.70 4.61
N VAL A 382 -9.12 5.38 3.37
CA VAL A 382 -10.03 6.20 2.56
C VAL A 382 -11.48 5.68 2.54
N THR A 383 -11.71 4.45 2.96
CA THR A 383 -13.04 3.83 2.94
C THR A 383 -13.69 3.77 4.32
N SER A 384 -12.90 3.58 5.37
CA SER A 384 -13.34 3.53 6.77
C SER A 384 -12.22 4.05 7.70
N PRO A 385 -12.00 5.38 7.77
CA PRO A 385 -10.90 5.96 8.58
C PRO A 385 -10.95 5.53 10.04
N ARG A 386 -12.13 5.30 10.61
CA ARG A 386 -12.30 4.81 11.97
C ARG A 386 -11.78 3.40 12.15
N PHE A 387 -12.06 2.50 11.20
CA PHE A 387 -11.51 1.14 11.20
C PHE A 387 -9.98 1.15 10.99
N CYS A 388 -9.48 2.01 10.10
CA CYS A 388 -8.06 2.21 9.91
C CYS A 388 -7.36 2.67 11.20
N ALA A 389 -7.93 3.65 11.91
CA ALA A 389 -7.42 4.11 13.21
C ALA A 389 -7.42 3.00 14.27
N ALA A 390 -8.49 2.17 14.30
CA ALA A 390 -8.58 1.00 15.18
C ALA A 390 -7.50 -0.04 14.86
N MET A 391 -7.28 -0.34 13.58
CA MET A 391 -6.25 -1.26 13.11
C MET A 391 -4.85 -0.79 13.52
N MET A 392 -4.53 0.48 13.25
CA MET A 392 -3.24 1.06 13.64
C MET A 392 -3.04 1.04 15.15
N GLY A 393 -4.08 1.41 15.91
CA GLY A 393 -4.04 1.33 17.38
C GLY A 393 -3.80 -0.08 17.91
N THR A 394 -4.45 -1.09 17.31
CA THR A 394 -4.28 -2.51 17.65
C THR A 394 -2.85 -2.99 17.38
N LEU A 395 -2.31 -2.70 16.19
CA LEU A 395 -0.95 -3.08 15.81
C LEU A 395 0.10 -2.44 16.71
N ILE A 396 0.03 -1.13 16.92
CA ILE A 396 1.00 -0.38 17.73
C ILE A 396 0.93 -0.83 19.20
N LYS A 397 -0.28 -1.08 19.73
CA LYS A 397 -0.44 -1.57 21.11
C LYS A 397 0.14 -2.97 21.31
N GLY A 398 -0.04 -3.86 20.35
CA GLY A 398 0.35 -5.26 20.48
C GLY A 398 1.78 -5.55 20.05
N LEU A 399 2.19 -5.11 18.87
CA LEU A 399 3.55 -5.32 18.35
C LEU A 399 4.56 -4.32 18.94
N GLY A 400 4.10 -3.14 19.35
CA GLY A 400 4.94 -1.97 19.60
C GLY A 400 5.13 -1.13 18.34
N ARG A 401 5.32 0.19 18.51
CA ARG A 401 5.55 1.10 17.39
C ARG A 401 6.80 0.74 16.59
N ASP A 402 7.76 0.05 17.20
CA ASP A 402 9.05 -0.29 16.61
C ASP A 402 8.97 -1.54 15.71
N HIS A 403 7.83 -2.23 15.72
CA HIS A 403 7.58 -3.46 14.95
C HIS A 403 6.45 -3.31 13.92
N VAL A 404 6.05 -2.09 13.61
CA VAL A 404 5.16 -1.78 12.48
C VAL A 404 5.99 -1.11 11.40
N VAL A 405 5.93 -1.60 10.16
CA VAL A 405 6.71 -1.07 9.03
C VAL A 405 5.79 -0.58 7.92
N TRP A 406 6.23 0.50 7.26
CA TRP A 406 5.53 1.14 6.17
C TRP A 406 5.71 0.38 4.87
N GLY A 407 4.62 -0.01 4.24
CA GLY A 407 4.53 -0.47 2.87
C GLY A 407 3.28 0.07 2.21
N THR A 408 3.25 0.19 0.89
CA THR A 408 2.12 0.76 0.16
C THR A 408 1.48 -0.16 -0.85
N ASP A 409 2.15 -1.24 -1.21
CA ASP A 409 1.74 -2.13 -2.29
C ASP A 409 1.66 -1.42 -3.67
N SER A 410 2.41 -0.30 -3.80
CA SER A 410 2.53 0.46 -5.06
C SER A 410 3.47 -0.28 -6.03
N VAL A 411 3.28 -0.20 -7.35
CA VAL A 411 2.39 0.72 -8.07
C VAL A 411 0.97 0.16 -8.29
N LEU A 412 0.61 -0.95 -7.66
CA LEU A 412 -0.73 -1.52 -7.79
C LEU A 412 -1.80 -0.51 -7.32
N TYR A 413 -1.48 0.27 -6.29
CA TYR A 413 -2.30 1.40 -5.82
C TYR A 413 -1.90 2.75 -6.42
N GLY A 414 -1.10 2.76 -7.50
CA GLY A 414 -0.56 3.96 -8.12
C GLY A 414 0.61 4.56 -7.35
N SER A 415 0.78 5.90 -7.40
CA SER A 415 1.80 6.57 -6.61
C SER A 415 1.50 6.46 -5.10
N PRO A 416 2.51 6.19 -4.26
CA PRO A 416 2.32 6.12 -2.81
C PRO A 416 1.99 7.47 -2.14
N GLN A 417 2.07 8.60 -2.84
CA GLN A 417 1.96 9.92 -2.23
C GLN A 417 0.65 10.13 -1.46
N TRP A 418 -0.48 9.67 -1.98
CA TRP A 418 -1.77 9.82 -1.28
C TRP A 418 -1.84 9.01 0.02
N GLN A 419 -1.21 7.84 0.06
CA GLN A 419 -1.10 7.02 1.28
C GLN A 419 -0.17 7.69 2.29
N ILE A 420 0.97 8.23 1.83
CA ILE A 420 1.90 9.01 2.67
C ILE A 420 1.17 10.18 3.31
N GLU A 421 0.42 10.97 2.53
CA GLU A 421 -0.35 12.10 3.06
C GLU A 421 -1.48 11.65 4.01
N ALA A 422 -2.13 10.53 3.73
CA ALA A 422 -3.12 9.95 4.62
C ALA A 422 -2.51 9.58 5.98
N PHE A 423 -1.36 8.88 6.00
CA PHE A 423 -0.72 8.46 7.24
C PHE A 423 -0.10 9.65 8.02
N ARG A 424 0.47 10.64 7.32
CA ARG A 424 0.93 11.89 7.94
C ARG A 424 -0.17 12.58 8.74
N ARG A 425 -1.41 12.49 8.26
CA ARG A 425 -2.58 13.17 8.83
C ARG A 425 -3.41 12.30 9.76
N LEU A 426 -3.37 10.98 9.63
CA LEU A 426 -4.21 10.08 10.41
C LEU A 426 -3.99 10.28 11.91
N GLU A 427 -5.11 10.37 12.64
CA GLU A 427 -5.17 10.44 14.10
C GLU A 427 -6.03 9.28 14.64
N ILE A 428 -5.71 8.79 15.82
CA ILE A 428 -6.58 7.87 16.55
C ILE A 428 -7.49 8.73 17.44
N PRO A 429 -8.82 8.73 17.26
CA PRO A 429 -9.74 9.53 18.06
C PRO A 429 -9.65 9.21 19.56
N ASP A 430 -9.91 10.22 20.40
CA ASP A 430 -9.84 10.13 21.85
C ASP A 430 -10.71 9.02 22.46
N ASP A 431 -11.88 8.76 21.88
CA ASP A 431 -12.78 7.70 22.32
C ASP A 431 -12.16 6.31 22.11
N LEU A 432 -11.50 6.07 20.97
CA LEU A 432 -10.76 4.83 20.72
C LEU A 432 -9.52 4.73 21.63
N GLN A 433 -8.79 5.85 21.83
CA GLN A 433 -7.66 5.86 22.75
C GLN A 433 -8.08 5.47 24.17
N LYS A 434 -9.16 6.08 24.67
CA LYS A 434 -9.67 5.81 26.02
C LYS A 434 -10.24 4.40 26.16
N LYS A 435 -11.08 3.97 25.21
CA LYS A 435 -11.77 2.69 25.27
C LYS A 435 -10.83 1.48 25.15
N TYR A 436 -9.84 1.58 24.27
CA TYR A 436 -8.95 0.45 23.95
C TYR A 436 -7.52 0.64 24.45
N SER A 437 -7.23 1.74 25.17
CA SER A 437 -5.88 2.08 25.64
C SER A 437 -4.88 2.19 24.49
N PHE A 438 -5.29 2.83 23.39
CA PHE A 438 -4.41 3.11 22.27
C PHE A 438 -3.58 4.36 22.53
N ALA A 439 -2.32 4.34 22.14
CA ALA A 439 -1.49 5.53 22.11
C ALA A 439 -1.84 6.43 20.90
N PRO A 440 -1.74 7.75 21.01
CA PRO A 440 -1.90 8.64 19.87
C PRO A 440 -0.78 8.41 18.85
N LEU A 441 -1.08 8.65 17.55
CA LEU A 441 -0.08 8.61 16.48
C LEU A 441 0.86 9.83 16.52
N GLY A 442 0.41 10.95 17.09
CA GLY A 442 1.18 12.19 17.17
C GLY A 442 1.25 12.97 15.86
N SER A 443 2.10 14.00 15.83
CA SER A 443 2.30 14.86 14.65
C SER A 443 2.82 14.10 13.43
N ALA A 444 2.71 14.71 12.25
CA ALA A 444 3.12 14.13 10.97
C ALA A 444 4.60 13.70 10.95
N ASP A 445 5.46 14.45 11.63
CA ASP A 445 6.90 14.22 11.84
C ASP A 445 7.22 13.67 13.23
N GLY A 446 6.20 13.24 13.97
CA GLY A 446 6.34 12.70 15.32
C GLY A 446 7.05 11.34 15.34
N MET A 447 7.49 10.96 16.54
CA MET A 447 8.29 9.76 16.76
C MET A 447 7.62 8.48 16.25
N VAL A 448 6.31 8.31 16.45
CA VAL A 448 5.57 7.11 16.02
C VAL A 448 5.52 7.03 14.52
N LYS A 449 5.14 8.12 13.83
CA LYS A 449 5.04 8.15 12.36
C LYS A 449 6.39 8.01 11.69
N ASN A 450 7.44 8.67 12.19
CA ASN A 450 8.80 8.51 11.67
C ASN A 450 9.37 7.10 11.88
N ALA A 451 9.06 6.47 13.02
CA ALA A 451 9.44 5.08 13.27
C ALA A 451 8.82 4.17 12.19
N ILE A 452 7.51 4.25 11.99
CA ILE A 452 6.76 3.42 11.04
C ILE A 452 7.16 3.75 9.59
N PHE A 453 7.26 5.04 9.22
CA PHE A 453 7.64 5.44 7.87
C PHE A 453 9.03 4.95 7.45
N GLY A 454 10.01 4.93 8.36
CA GLY A 454 11.35 4.64 7.90
C GLY A 454 12.33 4.10 8.92
N TYR A 455 12.30 4.51 10.18
CA TYR A 455 13.36 4.13 11.14
C TYR A 455 13.33 2.65 11.47
N ASN A 456 12.14 2.04 11.60
CA ASN A 456 12.00 0.61 11.82
C ASN A 456 12.56 -0.19 10.63
N SER A 457 12.22 0.22 9.42
CA SER A 457 12.75 -0.39 8.19
C SER A 457 14.25 -0.15 8.04
N ALA A 458 14.75 1.04 8.41
CA ALA A 458 16.18 1.31 8.38
C ALA A 458 16.97 0.38 9.33
N GLN A 459 16.43 0.13 10.52
CA GLN A 459 17.02 -0.84 11.46
C GLN A 459 16.96 -2.26 10.90
N LEU A 460 15.81 -2.67 10.38
CA LEU A 460 15.56 -4.01 9.84
C LEU A 460 16.48 -4.33 8.65
N TYR A 461 16.70 -3.36 7.75
CA TYR A 461 17.49 -3.50 6.53
C TYR A 461 18.89 -2.86 6.62
N LYS A 462 19.31 -2.42 7.81
CA LYS A 462 20.63 -1.83 8.08
C LYS A 462 20.94 -0.63 7.17
N LEU A 463 19.94 0.24 6.95
CA LEU A 463 20.09 1.46 6.14
C LEU A 463 20.66 2.60 6.97
N ASP A 464 21.51 3.42 6.36
CA ASP A 464 21.98 4.66 6.99
C ASP A 464 20.94 5.77 6.82
N ILE A 465 20.25 6.10 7.90
CA ILE A 465 19.25 7.19 7.93
C ILE A 465 19.86 8.59 7.73
N ARG A 466 21.18 8.71 7.85
CA ARG A 466 21.91 9.97 7.63
C ARG A 466 22.44 10.12 6.20
N ALA A 467 22.18 9.12 5.34
CA ALA A 467 22.58 9.19 3.95
C ALA A 467 22.01 10.46 3.28
N GLU A 468 22.85 11.20 2.57
CA GLU A 468 22.47 12.46 1.90
C GLU A 468 21.65 12.21 0.62
N LEU A 469 20.49 11.57 0.78
CA LEU A 469 19.63 11.21 -0.34
C LEU A 469 19.02 12.42 -1.08
N HIS A 470 19.10 13.61 -0.50
CA HIS A 470 18.59 14.85 -1.11
C HIS A 470 19.50 15.41 -2.23
N ASN A 471 20.75 14.93 -2.36
CA ASN A 471 21.71 15.41 -3.34
C ASN A 471 22.17 14.34 -4.35
N ASP A 472 21.64 13.14 -4.27
CA ASP A 472 22.03 12.04 -5.15
C ASP A 472 21.42 12.15 -6.56
N GLY A 473 21.71 11.17 -7.43
CA GLY A 473 21.21 11.15 -8.80
C GLY A 473 19.70 11.09 -8.90
N MET A 474 19.02 10.39 -7.98
CA MET A 474 17.55 10.31 -7.96
C MET A 474 16.92 11.65 -7.56
N ALA A 475 17.50 12.35 -6.60
CA ALA A 475 17.05 13.69 -6.21
C ALA A 475 17.21 14.71 -7.37
N LYS A 476 18.33 14.64 -8.09
CA LYS A 476 18.54 15.46 -9.29
C LYS A 476 17.53 15.14 -10.40
N LEU A 477 17.26 13.86 -10.63
CA LEU A 477 16.25 13.43 -11.60
C LEU A 477 14.85 13.96 -11.21
N LYS A 478 14.49 13.90 -9.93
CA LYS A 478 13.22 14.46 -9.41
C LYS A 478 13.16 15.97 -9.62
N THR A 479 14.23 16.70 -9.35
CA THR A 479 14.30 18.15 -9.57
C THR A 479 14.07 18.48 -11.04
N ALA A 480 14.80 17.82 -11.95
CA ALA A 480 14.62 18.02 -13.39
C ALA A 480 13.20 17.67 -13.86
N TYR A 481 12.61 16.59 -13.33
CA TYR A 481 11.22 16.21 -13.61
C TYR A 481 10.22 17.30 -13.19
N LEU A 482 10.39 17.90 -12.01
CA LEU A 482 9.54 18.98 -11.51
C LEU A 482 9.72 20.28 -12.32
N GLU A 483 10.94 20.65 -12.71
CA GLU A 483 11.24 21.80 -13.55
C GLU A 483 10.61 21.68 -14.95
N GLN A 484 10.45 20.48 -15.47
CA GLN A 484 9.78 20.19 -16.74
C GLN A 484 8.25 20.09 -16.63
N GLY A 485 7.67 20.53 -15.52
CA GLY A 485 6.21 20.50 -15.29
C GLY A 485 5.69 19.22 -14.67
N GLY A 486 6.57 18.34 -14.23
CA GLY A 486 6.21 17.19 -13.40
C GLY A 486 5.59 17.64 -12.09
N GLN A 487 4.70 16.82 -11.54
CA GLN A 487 4.01 17.14 -10.30
C GLN A 487 3.97 15.91 -9.41
N ARG A 488 3.91 16.13 -8.10
CA ARG A 488 3.49 15.06 -7.18
C ARG A 488 2.15 14.50 -7.65
N SER A 489 2.04 13.20 -7.70
CA SER A 489 0.81 12.61 -8.19
C SER A 489 -0.28 12.67 -7.13
N ASN A 490 -1.20 13.62 -7.33
CA ASN A 490 -2.45 13.68 -6.58
C ASN A 490 -3.59 12.97 -7.31
N ALA A 491 -3.35 12.20 -8.35
CA ALA A 491 -4.43 11.66 -9.17
C ALA A 491 -4.08 10.35 -9.88
N ALA A 492 -2.96 9.71 -9.53
CA ALA A 492 -2.57 8.41 -10.08
C ALA A 492 -2.63 7.36 -8.96
N TYR A 493 -3.76 6.69 -8.84
CA TYR A 493 -3.97 5.61 -7.90
C TYR A 493 -4.63 4.42 -8.62
N GLY A 494 -4.06 3.25 -8.36
CA GLY A 494 -4.46 2.01 -9.02
C GLY A 494 -4.11 1.97 -10.52
N TYR A 495 -3.98 0.79 -11.07
CA TYR A 495 -3.79 0.61 -12.52
C TYR A 495 -5.06 0.93 -13.32
N VAL A 496 -6.16 1.15 -12.65
CA VAL A 496 -7.44 1.61 -13.20
C VAL A 496 -7.51 3.12 -13.41
N ALA A 497 -6.50 3.88 -12.96
CA ALA A 497 -6.45 5.31 -13.21
C ALA A 497 -6.18 5.58 -14.70
N ARG A 498 -7.12 6.25 -15.38
CA ARG A 498 -6.88 6.73 -16.74
C ARG A 498 -5.64 7.61 -16.77
N ARG A 499 -4.73 7.37 -17.74
CA ARG A 499 -3.76 8.39 -18.14
C ARG A 499 -4.52 9.70 -18.43
N ALA A 500 -4.04 10.82 -17.89
CA ALA A 500 -4.37 12.08 -18.47
C ALA A 500 -3.80 12.06 -19.88
N LEU A 501 -4.65 12.05 -20.86
CA LEU A 501 -4.24 12.51 -22.19
C LEU A 501 -3.74 13.93 -21.97
N ALA A 502 -2.50 14.15 -22.35
CA ALA A 502 -1.80 15.43 -22.28
C ALA A 502 -2.61 16.50 -23.02
#